data_7485aca309eaa30e3ad3207140089277
#
_entry.id   7485aca309eaa30e3ad3207140089277
#
_cell.length_a   1.000
_cell.length_b   1.000
_cell.length_c   1.000
_cell.angle_alpha   90.00
_cell.angle_beta   90.00
_cell.angle_gamma   90.00
#
_symmetry.space_group_name_H-M   'P 1'
#
loop_
_entity.id
_entity.type
_entity.pdbx_description
1 polymer ?
#
loop_
_entity_poly.entity_id
_entity_poly.type
_entity_poly.pdbx_seq_one_letter_code
_entity_poly.pdbx_strand_id
1 'polypeptide(L)'
;MSKAETIRSAKLGKKELRLVRMNGRYFGLADGVKCAEGENADDVWRQLHDDAGERFLTFFPNGFHSDGYASQERDYKLAAKVKLDDTATLEKAANGTGFGEAILAIFRATNMLSPFEKTRLQDVLRGPHADDFVQAAARFTLDVSNSHLLAMEQALKPHDNAKWTVATYLPYLWRPDTHMLRKPKATKDFSTRVGHRFASEYEARLSLPVYESLLDLAEKS
;
A
#
# COMPACT_ATOMS: atom_id res chain seq x y z
N MET A 1 21.29 11.00 -37.32
CA MET A 1 20.38 11.47 -36.25
C MET A 1 20.09 10.30 -35.34
N SER A 2 20.41 10.40 -34.05
CA SER A 2 20.13 9.35 -33.07
C SER A 2 18.61 9.23 -32.90
N LYS A 3 18.08 8.00 -33.04
CA LYS A 3 16.64 7.73 -32.90
C LYS A 3 16.30 7.80 -31.42
N ALA A 4 15.21 8.49 -31.06
CA ALA A 4 14.72 8.52 -29.69
C ALA A 4 14.22 7.12 -29.30
N GLU A 5 14.69 6.60 -28.18
CA GLU A 5 14.30 5.32 -27.61
C GLU A 5 13.32 5.56 -26.45
N THR A 6 12.17 4.93 -26.49
CA THR A 6 11.22 4.99 -25.37
C THR A 6 11.66 4.05 -24.27
N ILE A 7 11.97 4.59 -23.08
CA ILE A 7 12.44 3.86 -21.92
C ILE A 7 11.25 3.45 -21.02
N ARG A 8 10.29 4.38 -20.82
CA ARG A 8 9.07 4.14 -20.02
C ARG A 8 7.89 4.84 -20.67
N SER A 9 6.70 4.25 -20.46
CA SER A 9 5.43 4.90 -20.82
C SER A 9 4.37 4.61 -19.76
N ALA A 10 3.47 5.59 -19.52
CA ALA A 10 2.33 5.45 -18.64
C ALA A 10 1.15 6.28 -19.13
N LYS A 11 -0.07 5.95 -18.69
CA LYS A 11 -1.26 6.78 -18.89
C LYS A 11 -1.66 7.41 -17.56
N LEU A 12 -1.79 8.73 -17.55
CA LEU A 12 -2.30 9.49 -16.42
C LEU A 12 -3.65 10.12 -16.82
N GLY A 13 -4.74 9.43 -16.50
CA GLY A 13 -6.06 9.79 -17.00
C GLY A 13 -6.13 9.68 -18.52
N LYS A 14 -6.33 10.82 -19.21
CA LYS A 14 -6.34 10.90 -20.69
C LYS A 14 -4.96 11.21 -21.28
N LYS A 15 -3.98 11.64 -20.47
CA LYS A 15 -2.62 11.99 -20.92
C LYS A 15 -1.76 10.74 -21.10
N GLU A 16 -0.99 10.68 -22.17
CA GLU A 16 0.09 9.70 -22.37
C GLU A 16 1.41 10.31 -21.94
N LEU A 17 2.09 9.67 -20.98
CA LEU A 17 3.41 10.07 -20.52
C LEU A 17 4.45 9.13 -21.11
N ARG A 18 5.55 9.67 -21.64
CA ARG A 18 6.68 8.90 -22.15
C ARG A 18 8.01 9.47 -21.68
N LEU A 19 8.88 8.60 -21.21
CA LEU A 19 10.28 8.89 -20.99
C LEU A 19 11.07 8.36 -22.17
N VAL A 20 11.77 9.23 -22.87
CA VAL A 20 12.61 8.85 -24.01
C VAL A 20 14.07 9.19 -23.75
N ARG A 21 14.98 8.37 -24.29
CA ARG A 21 16.41 8.61 -24.29
C ARG A 21 16.86 9.04 -25.67
N MET A 22 17.64 10.11 -25.76
CA MET A 22 18.23 10.60 -26.99
C MET A 22 19.60 11.26 -26.69
N ASN A 23 20.64 10.89 -27.40
CA ASN A 23 22.00 11.44 -27.23
C ASN A 23 22.51 11.37 -25.77
N GLY A 24 22.21 10.29 -25.04
CA GLY A 24 22.67 10.09 -23.67
C GLY A 24 21.88 10.86 -22.61
N ARG A 25 20.89 11.68 -22.98
CA ARG A 25 20.00 12.41 -22.06
C ARG A 25 18.60 11.84 -22.08
N TYR A 26 17.83 12.11 -21.03
CA TYR A 26 16.45 11.69 -20.87
C TYR A 26 15.51 12.88 -21.05
N PHE A 27 14.40 12.61 -21.71
CA PHE A 27 13.35 13.61 -21.99
C PHE A 27 11.99 13.03 -21.56
N GLY A 28 11.24 13.81 -20.79
CA GLY A 28 9.88 13.51 -20.40
C GLY A 28 8.88 14.17 -21.36
N LEU A 29 7.98 13.38 -21.92
CA LEU A 29 6.94 13.83 -22.86
C LEU A 29 5.55 13.57 -22.25
N ALA A 30 4.67 14.58 -22.28
CA ALA A 30 3.24 14.44 -22.03
C ALA A 30 2.47 14.73 -23.32
N ASP A 31 1.70 13.76 -23.81
CA ASP A 31 0.99 13.82 -25.09
C ASP A 31 1.90 14.24 -26.27
N GLY A 32 3.16 13.78 -26.23
CA GLY A 32 4.18 14.12 -27.24
C GLY A 32 4.88 15.48 -27.04
N VAL A 33 4.46 16.29 -26.07
CA VAL A 33 5.08 17.59 -25.76
C VAL A 33 6.16 17.36 -24.68
N LYS A 34 7.36 17.93 -24.88
CA LYS A 34 8.45 17.88 -23.91
C LYS A 34 8.09 18.72 -22.67
N CYS A 35 8.08 18.06 -21.49
CA CYS A 35 7.78 18.69 -20.20
C CYS A 35 8.97 18.66 -19.23
N ALA A 36 9.90 17.71 -19.40
CA ALA A 36 11.06 17.55 -18.53
C ALA A 36 12.29 17.07 -19.29
N GLU A 37 13.49 17.36 -18.79
CA GLU A 37 14.75 16.78 -19.29
C GLU A 37 15.79 16.68 -18.18
N GLY A 38 16.72 15.72 -18.32
CA GLY A 38 17.79 15.53 -17.35
C GLY A 38 18.75 14.41 -17.75
N GLU A 39 19.72 14.18 -16.89
CA GLU A 39 20.73 13.12 -17.03
C GLU A 39 20.34 11.83 -16.31
N ASN A 40 19.37 11.92 -15.38
CA ASN A 40 18.85 10.78 -14.63
C ASN A 40 17.42 10.46 -15.08
N ALA A 41 17.18 9.19 -15.45
CA ALA A 41 15.89 8.71 -15.93
C ALA A 41 14.78 8.83 -14.88
N ASP A 42 15.08 8.52 -13.61
CA ASP A 42 14.11 8.50 -12.54
C ASP A 42 13.70 9.91 -12.12
N ASP A 43 14.63 10.86 -12.16
CA ASP A 43 14.32 12.27 -11.86
C ASP A 43 13.42 12.88 -12.94
N VAL A 44 13.71 12.64 -14.21
CA VAL A 44 12.88 13.10 -15.33
C VAL A 44 11.51 12.43 -15.29
N TRP A 45 11.46 11.16 -14.93
CA TRP A 45 10.20 10.44 -14.80
C TRP A 45 9.35 10.96 -13.63
N ARG A 46 9.96 11.29 -12.48
CA ARG A 46 9.26 11.93 -11.35
C ARG A 46 8.69 13.29 -11.75
N GLN A 47 9.46 14.14 -12.41
CA GLN A 47 9.00 15.46 -12.88
C GLN A 47 7.74 15.36 -13.77
N LEU A 48 7.63 14.32 -14.60
CA LEU A 48 6.42 14.07 -15.40
C LEU A 48 5.18 13.74 -14.57
N HIS A 49 5.35 13.34 -13.32
CA HIS A 49 4.27 12.90 -12.44
C HIS A 49 3.97 13.88 -11.30
N ASP A 50 4.67 15.01 -11.21
CA ASP A 50 4.46 16.03 -10.17
C ASP A 50 3.04 16.63 -10.15
N ASP A 51 2.29 16.51 -11.25
CA ASP A 51 0.84 16.81 -11.30
C ASP A 51 0.03 16.12 -10.17
N ALA A 52 0.54 15.03 -9.56
CA ALA A 52 -0.17 14.33 -8.49
C ALA A 52 -0.08 15.10 -7.16
N GLY A 53 1.07 15.70 -6.88
CA GLY A 53 1.27 16.56 -5.70
C GLY A 53 0.45 17.84 -5.82
N GLU A 54 0.48 18.50 -6.97
CA GLU A 54 -0.32 19.69 -7.23
C GLU A 54 -1.83 19.40 -7.13
N ARG A 55 -2.27 18.26 -7.65
CA ARG A 55 -3.67 17.84 -7.54
C ARG A 55 -4.05 17.55 -6.09
N PHE A 56 -3.18 16.93 -5.29
CA PHE A 56 -3.41 16.72 -3.88
C PHE A 56 -3.56 18.06 -3.13
N LEU A 57 -2.67 19.02 -3.40
CA LEU A 57 -2.73 20.35 -2.80
C LEU A 57 -3.95 21.18 -3.27
N THR A 58 -4.52 20.87 -4.45
CA THR A 58 -5.79 21.46 -4.89
C THR A 58 -6.96 21.06 -3.97
N PHE A 59 -6.98 19.80 -3.50
CA PHE A 59 -8.00 19.32 -2.56
C PHE A 59 -7.66 19.65 -1.11
N PHE A 60 -6.38 19.67 -0.78
CA PHE A 60 -5.87 19.88 0.57
C PHE A 60 -4.76 20.94 0.56
N PRO A 61 -5.10 22.26 0.54
CA PRO A 61 -4.13 23.35 0.35
C PRO A 61 -2.99 23.36 1.39
N ASN A 62 -3.25 22.91 2.62
CA ASN A 62 -2.25 22.77 3.68
C ASN A 62 -1.64 21.35 3.72
N GLY A 63 -1.75 20.58 2.63
CA GLY A 63 -1.24 19.22 2.54
C GLY A 63 -1.84 18.30 3.59
N PHE A 64 -1.02 17.47 4.19
CA PHE A 64 -1.42 16.54 5.26
C PHE A 64 -1.85 17.22 6.57
N HIS A 65 -1.63 18.52 6.73
CA HIS A 65 -2.08 19.32 7.87
C HIS A 65 -3.46 19.97 7.66
N SER A 66 -4.09 19.77 6.50
CA SER A 66 -5.44 20.28 6.23
C SER A 66 -6.47 19.58 7.10
N ASP A 67 -7.40 20.34 7.68
CA ASP A 67 -8.53 19.78 8.47
C ASP A 67 -9.38 18.82 7.63
N GLY A 68 -9.57 19.13 6.34
CA GLY A 68 -10.25 18.25 5.39
C GLY A 68 -9.55 16.91 5.23
N TYR A 69 -8.21 16.88 5.15
CA TYR A 69 -7.46 15.64 5.12
C TYR A 69 -7.55 14.88 6.44
N ALA A 70 -7.42 15.58 7.57
CA ALA A 70 -7.54 15.00 8.90
C ALA A 70 -8.87 14.26 9.05
N SER A 71 -9.99 14.95 8.84
CA SER A 71 -11.34 14.40 9.02
C SER A 71 -11.69 13.27 8.02
N GLN A 72 -11.23 13.35 6.77
CA GLN A 72 -11.58 12.39 5.73
C GLN A 72 -10.68 11.16 5.70
N GLU A 73 -9.38 11.31 6.03
CA GLU A 73 -8.39 10.25 5.80
C GLU A 73 -7.57 9.87 7.03
N ARG A 74 -7.29 10.77 7.97
CA ARG A 74 -6.37 10.50 9.08
C ARG A 74 -7.06 10.04 10.35
N ASP A 75 -8.09 10.78 10.79
CA ASP A 75 -8.60 10.67 12.16
C ASP A 75 -9.24 9.31 12.44
N TYR A 76 -9.98 8.73 11.50
CA TYR A 76 -10.56 7.40 11.68
C TYR A 76 -9.50 6.28 11.74
N LYS A 77 -8.34 6.45 11.06
CA LYS A 77 -7.22 5.50 11.13
C LYS A 77 -6.53 5.57 12.48
N LEU A 78 -6.31 6.79 13.00
CA LEU A 78 -5.76 6.99 14.34
C LEU A 78 -6.70 6.43 15.43
N ALA A 79 -8.00 6.68 15.31
CA ALA A 79 -8.99 6.13 16.24
C ALA A 79 -9.01 4.59 16.20
N ALA A 80 -8.89 3.99 15.00
CA ALA A 80 -8.80 2.53 14.84
C ALA A 80 -7.52 1.97 15.47
N LYS A 81 -6.37 2.66 15.31
CA LYS A 81 -5.11 2.29 15.95
C LYS A 81 -5.22 2.32 17.47
N VAL A 82 -5.70 3.43 18.04
CA VAL A 82 -5.89 3.56 19.50
C VAL A 82 -6.76 2.42 20.01
N LYS A 83 -7.91 2.16 19.37
CA LYS A 83 -8.79 1.06 19.75
C LYS A 83 -8.12 -0.30 19.67
N LEU A 84 -7.26 -0.53 18.67
CA LEU A 84 -6.52 -1.79 18.52
C LEU A 84 -5.50 -1.95 19.64
N ASP A 85 -4.75 -0.90 19.95
CA ASP A 85 -3.75 -0.90 21.03
C ASP A 85 -4.39 -1.12 22.41
N ASP A 86 -5.61 -0.61 22.62
CA ASP A 86 -6.34 -0.78 23.88
C ASP A 86 -6.93 -2.20 24.05
N THR A 87 -7.44 -2.79 22.96
CA THR A 87 -8.21 -4.04 23.03
C THR A 87 -7.38 -5.29 22.72
N ALA A 88 -6.39 -5.17 21.83
CA ALA A 88 -5.53 -6.25 21.38
C ALA A 88 -4.11 -5.70 21.16
N THR A 89 -3.38 -5.43 22.25
CA THR A 89 -1.98 -4.99 22.13
C THR A 89 -1.18 -6.00 21.33
N LEU A 90 -0.19 -5.53 20.60
CA LEU A 90 0.60 -6.35 19.67
C LEU A 90 1.17 -7.61 20.37
N GLU A 91 1.74 -7.44 21.57
CA GLU A 91 2.35 -8.52 22.35
C GLU A 91 1.31 -9.54 22.86
N LYS A 92 0.12 -9.05 23.28
CA LYS A 92 -0.98 -9.94 23.69
C LYS A 92 -1.57 -10.67 22.49
N ALA A 93 -1.75 -9.99 21.35
CA ALA A 93 -2.26 -10.59 20.14
C ALA A 93 -1.34 -11.66 19.55
N ALA A 94 -0.02 -11.53 19.71
CA ALA A 94 0.96 -12.49 19.22
C ALA A 94 0.90 -13.86 19.94
N ASN A 95 0.41 -13.88 21.21
CA ASN A 95 0.45 -15.08 22.07
C ASN A 95 -0.92 -15.45 22.68
N GLY A 96 -1.89 -14.54 22.62
CA GLY A 96 -3.22 -14.74 23.22
C GLY A 96 -4.26 -15.20 22.21
N THR A 97 -5.48 -15.38 22.70
CA THR A 97 -6.64 -15.85 21.94
C THR A 97 -7.88 -15.01 22.24
N GLY A 98 -8.94 -15.15 21.43
CA GLY A 98 -10.24 -14.54 21.68
C GLY A 98 -10.37 -13.07 21.24
N PHE A 99 -9.45 -12.56 20.41
CA PHE A 99 -9.49 -11.17 19.92
C PHE A 99 -10.40 -10.97 18.69
N GLY A 100 -11.00 -12.03 18.14
CA GLY A 100 -11.72 -11.99 16.88
C GLY A 100 -12.79 -10.90 16.80
N GLU A 101 -13.73 -10.81 17.76
CA GLU A 101 -14.80 -9.79 17.75
C GLU A 101 -14.26 -8.37 17.96
N ALA A 102 -13.26 -8.18 18.83
CA ALA A 102 -12.65 -6.87 19.04
C ALA A 102 -11.99 -6.35 17.75
N ILE A 103 -11.24 -7.20 17.07
CA ILE A 103 -10.59 -6.90 15.79
C ILE A 103 -11.62 -6.70 14.68
N LEU A 104 -12.69 -7.51 14.63
CA LEU A 104 -13.78 -7.31 13.67
C LEU A 104 -14.45 -5.94 13.83
N ALA A 105 -14.65 -5.47 15.06
CA ALA A 105 -15.18 -4.14 15.32
C ALA A 105 -14.28 -3.02 14.78
N ILE A 106 -12.96 -3.21 14.82
CA ILE A 106 -11.97 -2.26 14.27
C ILE A 106 -12.03 -2.24 12.74
N PHE A 107 -12.07 -3.40 12.09
CA PHE A 107 -12.23 -3.47 10.64
C PHE A 107 -13.52 -2.80 10.14
N ARG A 108 -14.61 -2.94 10.90
CA ARG A 108 -15.89 -2.32 10.56
C ARG A 108 -15.86 -0.80 10.71
N ALA A 109 -15.10 -0.28 11.65
CA ALA A 109 -14.99 1.16 11.93
C ALA A 109 -14.19 1.94 10.88
N THR A 110 -13.53 1.26 9.94
CA THR A 110 -12.73 1.91 8.89
C THR A 110 -13.27 1.60 7.50
N ASN A 111 -12.87 2.41 6.50
CA ASN A 111 -13.19 2.21 5.08
C ASN A 111 -12.02 1.62 4.27
N MET A 112 -11.00 1.10 4.94
CA MET A 112 -9.76 0.64 4.27
C MET A 112 -9.93 -0.67 3.50
N LEU A 113 -10.92 -1.50 3.86
CA LEU A 113 -11.29 -2.73 3.14
C LEU A 113 -12.60 -2.57 2.38
N SER A 114 -12.73 -3.30 1.28
CA SER A 114 -13.99 -3.39 0.54
C SER A 114 -15.07 -4.12 1.35
N PRO A 115 -16.37 -3.91 1.06
CA PRO A 115 -17.46 -4.65 1.71
C PRO A 115 -17.30 -6.17 1.61
N PHE A 116 -16.87 -6.69 0.47
CA PHE A 116 -16.63 -8.13 0.26
C PHE A 116 -15.51 -8.68 1.14
N GLU A 117 -14.38 -7.95 1.25
CA GLU A 117 -13.28 -8.33 2.14
C GLU A 117 -13.73 -8.32 3.61
N LYS A 118 -14.52 -7.33 4.02
CA LYS A 118 -15.06 -7.25 5.38
C LYS A 118 -15.99 -8.42 5.70
N THR A 119 -16.89 -8.80 4.78
CA THR A 119 -17.79 -9.95 4.98
C THR A 119 -17.00 -11.24 5.17
N ARG A 120 -16.05 -11.54 4.27
CA ARG A 120 -15.21 -12.73 4.38
C ARG A 120 -14.32 -12.72 5.61
N LEU A 121 -13.82 -11.56 6.01
CA LEU A 121 -13.02 -11.42 7.22
C LEU A 121 -13.84 -11.64 8.48
N GLN A 122 -15.14 -11.30 8.48
CA GLN A 122 -16.06 -11.67 9.56
C GLN A 122 -16.12 -13.19 9.75
N ASP A 123 -16.18 -13.95 8.64
CA ASP A 123 -16.22 -15.40 8.69
C ASP A 123 -14.92 -15.98 9.23
N VAL A 124 -13.75 -15.38 8.89
CA VAL A 124 -12.47 -15.73 9.48
C VAL A 124 -12.46 -15.47 10.98
N LEU A 125 -12.80 -14.25 11.40
CA LEU A 125 -12.64 -13.78 12.79
C LEU A 125 -13.68 -14.37 13.75
N ARG A 126 -14.76 -14.98 13.24
CA ARG A 126 -15.76 -15.74 14.00
C ARG A 126 -15.60 -17.26 13.85
N GLY A 127 -14.74 -17.67 12.94
CA GLY A 127 -14.48 -19.06 12.65
C GLY A 127 -13.31 -19.66 13.47
N PRO A 128 -12.98 -20.92 13.19
CA PRO A 128 -11.91 -21.63 13.88
C PRO A 128 -10.51 -21.07 13.64
N HIS A 129 -10.32 -20.28 12.59
CA HIS A 129 -9.03 -19.68 12.20
C HIS A 129 -8.83 -18.24 12.73
N ALA A 130 -9.70 -17.78 13.64
CA ALA A 130 -9.64 -16.40 14.16
C ALA A 130 -8.31 -16.13 14.87
N ASP A 131 -7.96 -16.99 15.81
CA ASP A 131 -6.73 -16.82 16.60
C ASP A 131 -5.48 -17.05 15.75
N ASP A 132 -5.51 -18.04 14.84
CA ASP A 132 -4.40 -18.29 13.89
C ASP A 132 -4.08 -17.06 13.06
N PHE A 133 -5.10 -16.41 12.50
CA PHE A 133 -4.93 -15.19 11.71
C PHE A 133 -4.39 -14.02 12.55
N VAL A 134 -4.97 -13.79 13.72
CA VAL A 134 -4.59 -12.67 14.60
C VAL A 134 -3.16 -12.84 15.10
N GLN A 135 -2.82 -14.02 15.59
CA GLN A 135 -1.46 -14.32 16.06
C GLN A 135 -0.44 -14.23 14.93
N ALA A 136 -0.75 -14.78 13.75
CA ALA A 136 0.15 -14.70 12.59
C ALA A 136 0.38 -13.24 12.16
N ALA A 137 -0.67 -12.41 12.12
CA ALA A 137 -0.56 -10.99 11.81
C ALA A 137 0.27 -10.21 12.84
N ALA A 138 0.07 -10.50 14.14
CA ALA A 138 0.84 -9.87 15.21
C ALA A 138 2.32 -10.30 15.17
N ARG A 139 2.60 -11.58 14.99
CA ARG A 139 3.98 -12.09 14.84
C ARG A 139 4.67 -11.52 13.61
N PHE A 140 3.96 -11.42 12.48
CA PHE A 140 4.48 -10.76 11.27
C PHE A 140 4.80 -9.28 11.51
N THR A 141 4.03 -8.60 12.35
CA THR A 141 4.29 -7.21 12.73
C THR A 141 5.55 -7.08 13.59
N LEU A 142 5.83 -8.07 14.44
CA LEU A 142 7.04 -8.10 15.29
C LEU A 142 8.28 -8.54 14.52
N ASP A 143 8.10 -9.48 13.60
CA ASP A 143 9.16 -10.09 12.81
C ASP A 143 8.65 -10.39 11.39
N VAL A 144 9.11 -9.58 10.44
CA VAL A 144 8.76 -9.71 9.02
C VAL A 144 9.44 -10.94 8.44
N SER A 145 8.71 -12.05 8.42
CA SER A 145 9.22 -13.33 7.92
C SER A 145 8.23 -14.04 7.00
N ASN A 146 8.77 -14.89 6.14
CA ASN A 146 7.95 -15.69 5.21
C ASN A 146 7.06 -16.69 5.95
N SER A 147 7.50 -17.22 7.10
CA SER A 147 6.72 -18.15 7.91
C SER A 147 5.45 -17.50 8.47
N HIS A 148 5.55 -16.29 8.98
CA HIS A 148 4.40 -15.54 9.51
C HIS A 148 3.43 -15.10 8.40
N LEU A 149 3.97 -14.69 7.25
CA LEU A 149 3.16 -14.33 6.07
C LEU A 149 2.39 -15.55 5.54
N LEU A 150 3.04 -16.72 5.48
CA LEU A 150 2.42 -17.98 5.07
C LEU A 150 1.35 -18.42 6.07
N ALA A 151 1.58 -18.25 7.38
CA ALA A 151 0.58 -18.57 8.39
C ALA A 151 -0.68 -17.70 8.25
N MET A 152 -0.52 -16.39 7.97
CA MET A 152 -1.67 -15.54 7.63
C MET A 152 -2.40 -16.03 6.36
N GLU A 153 -1.66 -16.38 5.30
CA GLU A 153 -2.25 -16.90 4.06
C GLU A 153 -3.08 -18.16 4.35
N GLN A 154 -2.56 -19.09 5.14
CA GLN A 154 -3.24 -20.34 5.50
C GLN A 154 -4.56 -20.09 6.24
N ALA A 155 -4.58 -19.16 7.20
CA ALA A 155 -5.79 -18.79 7.93
C ALA A 155 -6.84 -18.08 7.06
N LEU A 156 -6.43 -17.30 6.06
CA LEU A 156 -7.31 -16.52 5.19
C LEU A 156 -7.81 -17.29 3.95
N LYS A 157 -7.03 -18.26 3.47
CA LYS A 157 -7.28 -18.99 2.23
C LYS A 157 -8.61 -19.75 2.19
N PRO A 158 -9.06 -20.45 3.26
CA PRO A 158 -10.36 -21.13 3.26
C PRO A 158 -11.55 -20.20 3.01
N HIS A 159 -11.40 -18.90 3.26
CA HIS A 159 -12.42 -17.88 3.08
C HIS A 159 -12.23 -17.03 1.82
N ASP A 160 -11.35 -17.44 0.88
CA ASP A 160 -10.97 -16.69 -0.32
C ASP A 160 -10.59 -15.22 0.01
N ASN A 161 -9.89 -15.02 1.13
CA ASN A 161 -9.54 -13.70 1.65
C ASN A 161 -8.03 -13.49 1.87
N ALA A 162 -7.19 -14.39 1.34
CA ALA A 162 -5.73 -14.24 1.33
C ALA A 162 -5.29 -13.15 0.37
N LYS A 163 -5.62 -11.90 0.71
CA LYS A 163 -5.38 -10.70 -0.09
C LYS A 163 -4.44 -9.74 0.62
N TRP A 164 -3.66 -9.02 -0.15
CA TRP A 164 -2.71 -8.04 0.36
C TRP A 164 -3.35 -6.98 1.26
N THR A 165 -4.53 -6.46 0.90
CA THR A 165 -5.27 -5.49 1.71
C THR A 165 -5.59 -6.05 3.10
N VAL A 166 -5.96 -7.31 3.18
CA VAL A 166 -6.32 -7.97 4.45
C VAL A 166 -5.09 -8.32 5.26
N ALA A 167 -4.07 -8.92 4.64
CA ALA A 167 -2.84 -9.35 5.32
C ALA A 167 -2.03 -8.17 5.87
N THR A 168 -2.02 -7.03 5.18
CA THR A 168 -1.25 -5.84 5.61
C THR A 168 -2.03 -4.87 6.49
N TYR A 169 -3.31 -5.12 6.76
CA TYR A 169 -4.16 -4.20 7.52
C TYR A 169 -3.75 -4.10 8.99
N LEU A 170 -3.70 -5.22 9.71
CA LEU A 170 -3.34 -5.23 11.13
C LEU A 170 -1.88 -4.82 11.37
N PRO A 171 -0.89 -5.33 10.61
CA PRO A 171 0.49 -4.84 10.71
C PRO A 171 0.59 -3.31 10.57
N TYR A 172 -0.08 -2.73 9.58
CA TYR A 172 -0.12 -1.28 9.40
C TYR A 172 -0.77 -0.55 10.57
N LEU A 173 -1.86 -1.06 11.16
CA LEU A 173 -2.50 -0.39 12.29
C LEU A 173 -1.66 -0.47 13.57
N TRP A 174 -1.01 -1.61 13.86
CA TRP A 174 -0.13 -1.73 15.03
C TRP A 174 1.13 -0.87 14.88
N ARG A 175 1.76 -0.87 13.70
CA ARG A 175 3.04 -0.21 13.44
C ARG A 175 3.04 0.55 12.11
N PRO A 176 2.32 1.67 12.00
CA PRO A 176 2.20 2.44 10.75
C PRO A 176 3.51 3.10 10.29
N ASP A 177 4.48 3.20 11.17
CA ASP A 177 5.85 3.70 10.95
C ASP A 177 6.77 2.69 10.27
N THR A 178 6.49 1.40 10.40
CA THR A 178 7.32 0.31 9.85
C THR A 178 6.58 -0.62 8.91
N HIS A 179 5.24 -0.54 8.86
CA HIS A 179 4.40 -1.35 8.01
C HIS A 179 3.48 -0.50 7.13
N MET A 180 3.24 -0.95 5.92
CA MET A 180 2.39 -0.25 4.97
C MET A 180 1.14 -1.06 4.62
N LEU A 181 -0.03 -0.39 4.66
CA LEU A 181 -1.26 -0.95 4.11
C LEU A 181 -1.19 -0.96 2.58
N ARG A 182 -1.36 -2.13 1.99
CA ARG A 182 -1.30 -2.25 0.56
C ARG A 182 -2.68 -2.25 -0.11
N LYS A 183 -2.95 -1.19 -0.89
CA LYS A 183 -4.07 -1.14 -1.85
C LYS A 183 -3.52 -1.45 -3.26
N PRO A 184 -3.73 -2.67 -3.82
CA PRO A 184 -3.01 -3.18 -4.99
C PRO A 184 -2.93 -2.22 -6.16
N LYS A 185 -4.09 -1.70 -6.60
CA LYS A 185 -4.15 -0.80 -7.76
C LYS A 185 -3.44 0.52 -7.49
N ALA A 186 -3.78 1.19 -6.39
CA ALA A 186 -3.20 2.50 -6.05
C ALA A 186 -1.67 2.41 -5.86
N THR A 187 -1.19 1.38 -5.16
CA THR A 187 0.24 1.17 -4.94
C THR A 187 0.99 0.88 -6.24
N LYS A 188 0.42 0.04 -7.12
CA LYS A 188 1.02 -0.25 -8.42
C LYS A 188 1.06 0.99 -9.32
N ASP A 189 -0.04 1.75 -9.39
CA ASP A 189 -0.12 2.99 -10.16
C ASP A 189 0.91 4.02 -9.64
N PHE A 190 1.04 4.15 -8.32
CA PHE A 190 2.02 5.02 -7.68
C PHE A 190 3.45 4.58 -8.00
N SER A 191 3.78 3.29 -7.80
CA SER A 191 5.13 2.77 -8.08
C SER A 191 5.53 2.92 -9.55
N THR A 192 4.57 2.81 -10.48
CA THR A 192 4.81 3.08 -11.90
C THR A 192 5.15 4.55 -12.14
N ARG A 193 4.46 5.45 -11.46
CA ARG A 193 4.68 6.90 -11.59
C ARG A 193 6.08 7.32 -11.10
N VAL A 194 6.49 6.80 -9.95
CA VAL A 194 7.82 7.11 -9.38
C VAL A 194 8.93 6.24 -9.97
N GLY A 195 8.62 5.35 -10.90
CA GLY A 195 9.63 4.48 -11.57
C GLY A 195 10.18 3.39 -10.67
N HIS A 196 9.45 2.99 -9.62
CA HIS A 196 9.91 1.99 -8.67
C HIS A 196 9.65 0.57 -9.17
N ARG A 197 10.59 -0.35 -8.88
CA ARG A 197 10.56 -1.77 -9.30
C ARG A 197 9.33 -2.55 -8.83
N PHE A 198 8.66 -2.12 -7.76
CA PHE A 198 7.47 -2.76 -7.21
C PHE A 198 6.39 -3.04 -8.27
N ALA A 199 6.20 -2.14 -9.27
CA ALA A 199 5.21 -2.33 -10.32
C ALA A 199 5.45 -3.60 -11.17
N SER A 200 6.74 -3.96 -11.40
CA SER A 200 7.15 -5.13 -12.17
C SER A 200 7.28 -6.40 -11.31
N GLU A 201 7.59 -6.25 -10.03
CA GLU A 201 7.76 -7.37 -9.08
C GLU A 201 6.44 -7.82 -8.45
N TYR A 202 5.36 -7.06 -8.67
CA TYR A 202 4.08 -7.32 -8.05
C TYR A 202 3.44 -8.64 -8.47
N GLU A 203 3.08 -9.44 -7.48
CA GLU A 203 2.24 -10.63 -7.59
C GLU A 203 0.98 -10.50 -6.72
N ALA A 204 -0.12 -11.13 -7.16
CA ALA A 204 -1.36 -11.16 -6.37
C ALA A 204 -1.23 -12.06 -5.13
N ARG A 205 -0.38 -13.09 -5.22
CA ARG A 205 -0.05 -14.00 -4.11
C ARG A 205 0.75 -13.27 -3.05
N LEU A 206 0.50 -13.62 -1.77
CA LEU A 206 1.30 -13.13 -0.66
C LEU A 206 2.72 -13.74 -0.75
N SER A 207 3.73 -12.89 -0.82
CA SER A 207 5.12 -13.30 -0.86
C SER A 207 6.01 -12.25 -0.19
N LEU A 208 7.01 -12.70 0.56
CA LEU A 208 7.89 -11.82 1.30
C LEU A 208 8.63 -10.83 0.40
N PRO A 209 9.22 -11.23 -0.75
CA PRO A 209 9.89 -10.28 -1.65
C PRO A 209 9.00 -9.14 -2.14
N VAL A 210 7.71 -9.41 -2.41
CA VAL A 210 6.74 -8.37 -2.80
C VAL A 210 6.47 -7.42 -1.64
N TYR A 211 6.41 -7.93 -0.40
CA TYR A 211 6.21 -7.09 0.78
C TYR A 211 7.44 -6.20 1.07
N GLU A 212 8.64 -6.76 0.98
CA GLU A 212 9.90 -6.00 1.11
C GLU A 212 10.03 -4.91 0.04
N SER A 213 9.66 -5.22 -1.21
CA SER A 213 9.60 -4.22 -2.28
C SER A 213 8.55 -3.13 -2.03
N LEU A 214 7.45 -3.45 -1.33
CA LEU A 214 6.46 -2.48 -0.87
C LEU A 214 7.01 -1.53 0.19
N LEU A 215 7.76 -2.06 1.16
CA LEU A 215 8.40 -1.24 2.21
C LEU A 215 9.50 -0.34 1.61
N ASP A 216 10.31 -0.88 0.69
CA ASP A 216 11.33 -0.10 -0.05
C ASP A 216 10.68 1.05 -0.87
N LEU A 217 9.51 0.81 -1.47
CA LEU A 217 8.73 1.87 -2.14
C LEU A 217 8.30 2.95 -1.15
N ALA A 218 7.83 2.57 0.05
CA ALA A 218 7.37 3.53 1.06
C ALA A 218 8.52 4.38 1.63
N GLU A 219 9.70 3.77 1.83
CA GLU A 219 10.87 4.47 2.35
C GLU A 219 11.45 5.50 1.36
N LYS A 220 11.33 5.23 0.06
CA LYS A 220 11.85 6.10 -1.02
C LYS A 220 10.85 7.15 -1.52
N SER A 221 9.64 7.20 -0.94
CA SER A 221 8.56 8.11 -1.33
C SER A 221 8.49 9.33 -0.43
#